data_ad3398862f3efedd7f138343f53c447a
#
_entry.id   ad3398862f3efedd7f138343f53c447a
#
_cell.length_a   1.000
_cell.length_b   1.000
_cell.length_c   1.000
_cell.angle_alpha   90.00
_cell.angle_beta   90.00
_cell.angle_gamma   90.00
#
_symmetry.space_group_name_H-M   'P 1'
#
loop_
_entity.id
_entity.type
_entity.pdbx_description
1 polymer ?
#
loop_
_entity_poly.entity_id
_entity_poly.type
_entity_poly.pdbx_seq_one_letter_code
_entity_poly.pdbx_strand_id
1 'polypeptide(L)'
;MNSSHVLPNFSSDYQEGAHARVLDALVATNMEQSSGYGTDEHCERARDLIRQACQAPDADVYFLVGGTQTNATVIDAILLPWQGVIAPNTGHINMHEAGIVERGGHKILDTPAVEGKINAADVERICSAWEGDGARDHMIAPALVYISQPTEYGTLYSLEELEELSAVCRERDLKLFVDGARLAYALASPANDVTLADLARLTDVFYIGGTKCGSLFGEAVVIPERGSIRQFVTQMKQHGALLAKGRLLGVQFEALFEDGLYLTIGEPAVKATARIREALKRAGYVVTMDSPTNLTFVALDQAGHERLSDKVRYSIWETLPDGRYLARIGTSWATPEEDVVAFERALVR
;
A
#
# COMPACT_ATOMS: atom_id res chain seq x y z
N MET A 1 39.31 9.63 -10.73
CA MET A 1 38.12 9.88 -9.93
C MET A 1 37.78 8.55 -9.27
N ASN A 2 37.96 8.47 -7.93
CA ASN A 2 37.59 7.26 -7.19
C ASN A 2 36.08 7.07 -7.33
N SER A 3 35.65 6.07 -8.08
CA SER A 3 34.29 5.55 -7.95
C SER A 3 34.19 4.94 -6.57
N SER A 4 33.71 5.69 -5.59
CA SER A 4 33.20 5.08 -4.37
C SER A 4 32.13 4.09 -4.81
N HIS A 5 32.39 2.80 -4.69
CA HIS A 5 31.39 1.77 -4.92
C HIS A 5 30.22 2.07 -3.97
N VAL A 6 29.17 2.65 -4.52
CA VAL A 6 27.93 2.80 -3.77
C VAL A 6 27.37 1.40 -3.63
N LEU A 7 27.17 0.94 -2.39
CA LEU A 7 26.59 -0.37 -2.13
C LEU A 7 25.18 -0.44 -2.71
N PRO A 8 24.79 -1.58 -3.33
CA PRO A 8 23.42 -1.82 -3.74
C PRO A 8 22.45 -1.54 -2.59
N ASN A 9 21.35 -0.86 -2.88
CA ASN A 9 20.46 -0.35 -1.85
C ASN A 9 19.04 -0.92 -1.98
N PHE A 10 18.68 -1.78 -1.04
CA PHE A 10 17.38 -2.43 -0.92
C PHE A 10 16.65 -2.03 0.38
N SER A 11 17.00 -0.88 0.96
CA SER A 11 16.45 -0.45 2.25
C SER A 11 15.01 0.07 2.16
N SER A 12 14.59 0.50 0.96
CA SER A 12 13.24 0.98 0.72
C SER A 12 12.84 0.86 -0.75
N ASP A 13 11.55 0.88 -1.03
CA ASP A 13 10.94 0.78 -2.36
C ASP A 13 10.38 2.11 -2.89
N TYR A 14 10.87 3.25 -2.36
CA TYR A 14 10.47 4.60 -2.75
C TYR A 14 11.64 5.59 -2.76
N GLN A 15 12.83 5.15 -3.17
CA GLN A 15 14.04 5.98 -3.15
C GLN A 15 14.29 6.69 -4.48
N GLU A 16 13.79 6.13 -5.55
CA GLU A 16 13.90 6.69 -6.89
C GLU A 16 12.83 7.75 -7.16
N GLY A 17 12.99 8.48 -8.24
CA GLY A 17 12.00 9.43 -8.75
C GLY A 17 10.82 8.72 -9.42
N ALA A 18 10.26 9.32 -10.48
CA ALA A 18 9.17 8.71 -11.23
C ALA A 18 9.68 7.95 -12.46
N HIS A 19 8.83 7.06 -12.97
CA HIS A 19 9.01 6.42 -14.26
C HIS A 19 9.15 7.48 -15.39
N ALA A 20 9.99 7.23 -16.39
CA ALA A 20 10.29 8.19 -17.45
C ALA A 20 9.02 8.74 -18.13
N ARG A 21 8.04 7.88 -18.46
CA ARG A 21 6.76 8.32 -19.03
C ARG A 21 6.01 9.34 -18.15
N VAL A 22 6.09 9.20 -16.84
CA VAL A 22 5.48 10.15 -15.90
C VAL A 22 6.20 11.49 -15.93
N LEU A 23 7.54 11.47 -15.92
CA LEU A 23 8.35 12.71 -16.02
C LEU A 23 8.13 13.41 -17.36
N ASP A 24 8.13 12.67 -18.46
CA ASP A 24 7.90 13.21 -19.80
C ASP A 24 6.52 13.86 -19.89
N ALA A 25 5.48 13.23 -19.36
CA ALA A 25 4.12 13.78 -19.34
C ALA A 25 4.05 15.07 -18.49
N LEU A 26 4.70 15.10 -17.31
CA LEU A 26 4.76 16.31 -16.47
C LEU A 26 5.49 17.46 -17.18
N VAL A 27 6.58 17.17 -17.90
CA VAL A 27 7.33 18.19 -18.67
C VAL A 27 6.49 18.67 -19.84
N ALA A 28 5.86 17.78 -20.59
CA ALA A 28 5.06 18.11 -21.76
C ALA A 28 3.88 19.03 -21.41
N THR A 29 3.24 18.79 -20.28
CA THR A 29 2.05 19.54 -19.84
C THR A 29 2.37 20.77 -18.97
N ASN A 30 3.64 21.04 -18.67
CA ASN A 30 4.05 22.04 -17.67
C ASN A 30 3.49 23.46 -17.92
N MET A 31 3.39 23.89 -19.18
CA MET A 31 2.93 25.23 -19.53
C MET A 31 1.44 25.31 -19.87
N GLU A 32 0.70 24.21 -19.76
CA GLU A 32 -0.73 24.22 -19.99
C GLU A 32 -1.48 25.02 -18.94
N GLN A 33 -2.50 25.76 -19.36
CA GLN A 33 -3.43 26.44 -18.49
C GLN A 33 -4.68 25.56 -18.30
N SER A 34 -4.86 25.05 -17.10
CA SER A 34 -5.95 24.15 -16.76
C SER A 34 -6.69 24.59 -15.47
N SER A 35 -7.89 24.10 -15.27
CA SER A 35 -8.64 24.32 -14.02
C SER A 35 -7.88 23.71 -12.83
N GLY A 36 -8.08 24.28 -11.65
CA GLY A 36 -7.41 23.83 -10.43
C GLY A 36 -8.17 22.72 -9.69
N TYR A 37 -7.56 22.27 -8.61
CA TYR A 37 -8.17 21.37 -7.62
C TYR A 37 -8.65 20.02 -8.18
N GLY A 38 -7.96 19.52 -9.23
CA GLY A 38 -8.26 18.21 -9.81
C GLY A 38 -9.52 18.16 -10.66
N THR A 39 -9.98 19.32 -11.17
CA THR A 39 -11.14 19.42 -12.09
C THR A 39 -10.70 19.67 -13.54
N ASP A 40 -9.46 19.38 -13.84
CA ASP A 40 -8.84 19.51 -15.15
C ASP A 40 -9.02 18.24 -16.01
N GLU A 41 -8.73 18.37 -17.31
CA GLU A 41 -8.90 17.29 -18.27
C GLU A 41 -7.96 16.08 -18.02
N HIS A 42 -6.75 16.31 -17.52
CA HIS A 42 -5.82 15.22 -17.17
C HIS A 42 -6.36 14.38 -16.02
N CYS A 43 -6.89 15.05 -14.98
CA CYS A 43 -7.54 14.35 -13.88
C CYS A 43 -8.77 13.56 -14.34
N GLU A 44 -9.58 14.11 -15.27
CA GLU A 44 -10.74 13.37 -15.79
C GLU A 44 -10.31 12.15 -16.62
N ARG A 45 -9.32 12.29 -17.52
CA ARG A 45 -8.80 11.14 -18.28
C ARG A 45 -8.22 10.07 -17.37
N ALA A 46 -7.45 10.46 -16.35
CA ALA A 46 -6.93 9.52 -15.36
C ALA A 46 -8.05 8.79 -14.61
N ARG A 47 -9.12 9.49 -14.22
CA ARG A 47 -10.31 8.88 -13.61
C ARG A 47 -10.97 7.86 -14.53
N ASP A 48 -11.14 8.20 -15.79
CA ASP A 48 -11.79 7.31 -16.77
C ASP A 48 -10.96 6.05 -17.02
N LEU A 49 -9.63 6.18 -17.12
CA LEU A 49 -8.72 5.04 -17.24
C LEU A 49 -8.78 4.13 -16.00
N ILE A 50 -8.83 4.71 -14.81
CA ILE A 50 -8.94 3.96 -13.55
C ILE A 50 -10.32 3.28 -13.46
N ARG A 51 -11.42 3.99 -13.77
CA ARG A 51 -12.77 3.40 -13.82
C ARG A 51 -12.84 2.22 -14.78
N GLN A 52 -12.21 2.36 -15.94
CA GLN A 52 -12.12 1.26 -16.91
C GLN A 52 -11.34 0.06 -16.36
N ALA A 53 -10.17 0.30 -15.78
CA ALA A 53 -9.34 -0.76 -15.19
C ALA A 53 -10.04 -1.48 -14.02
N CYS A 54 -10.82 -0.76 -13.24
CA CYS A 54 -11.62 -1.28 -12.13
C CYS A 54 -12.95 -1.88 -12.56
N GLN A 55 -13.35 -1.76 -13.83
CA GLN A 55 -14.69 -2.13 -14.34
C GLN A 55 -15.82 -1.49 -13.53
N ALA A 56 -15.59 -0.28 -13.01
CA ALA A 56 -16.49 0.47 -12.16
C ALA A 56 -16.77 1.86 -12.77
N PRO A 57 -17.62 1.94 -13.80
CA PRO A 57 -17.82 3.17 -14.60
C PRO A 57 -18.39 4.33 -13.79
N ASP A 58 -19.08 4.04 -12.70
CA ASP A 58 -19.69 5.04 -11.83
C ASP A 58 -18.85 5.39 -10.60
N ALA A 59 -17.67 4.79 -10.42
CA ALA A 59 -16.85 5.05 -9.25
C ALA A 59 -16.41 6.52 -9.14
N ASP A 60 -16.44 7.03 -7.92
CA ASP A 60 -15.72 8.27 -7.61
C ASP A 60 -14.23 7.97 -7.48
N VAL A 61 -13.40 8.79 -8.13
CA VAL A 61 -11.93 8.67 -8.06
C VAL A 61 -11.33 10.01 -7.65
N TYR A 62 -10.51 10.00 -6.60
CA TYR A 62 -9.86 11.20 -6.06
C TYR A 62 -8.36 10.98 -5.95
N PHE A 63 -7.58 12.05 -6.18
CA PHE A 63 -6.13 11.99 -6.10
C PHE A 63 -5.64 12.73 -4.86
N LEU A 64 -4.86 12.05 -4.01
CA LEU A 64 -4.24 12.57 -2.79
C LEU A 64 -2.71 12.48 -2.90
N VAL A 65 -1.98 13.05 -1.95
CA VAL A 65 -0.53 13.28 -2.08
C VAL A 65 0.32 12.10 -1.63
N GLY A 66 -0.18 11.31 -0.68
CA GLY A 66 0.58 10.18 -0.11
C GLY A 66 -0.26 9.31 0.82
N GLY A 67 0.22 8.09 1.12
CA GLY A 67 -0.53 7.06 1.83
C GLY A 67 -1.07 7.48 3.19
N THR A 68 -0.23 8.06 4.06
CA THR A 68 -0.64 8.52 5.40
C THR A 68 -1.76 9.56 5.33
N GLN A 69 -1.65 10.54 4.41
CA GLN A 69 -2.70 11.53 4.21
C GLN A 69 -3.98 10.87 3.67
N THR A 70 -3.84 9.89 2.78
CA THR A 70 -4.97 9.13 2.22
C THR A 70 -5.69 8.35 3.30
N ASN A 71 -4.97 7.59 4.12
CA ASN A 71 -5.53 6.82 5.22
C ASN A 71 -6.28 7.72 6.20
N ALA A 72 -5.66 8.81 6.65
CA ALA A 72 -6.29 9.77 7.53
C ALA A 72 -7.57 10.38 6.93
N THR A 73 -7.52 10.78 5.65
CA THR A 73 -8.67 11.41 4.98
C THR A 73 -9.84 10.44 4.79
N VAL A 74 -9.55 9.20 4.38
CA VAL A 74 -10.58 8.17 4.16
C VAL A 74 -11.24 7.77 5.48
N ILE A 75 -10.43 7.51 6.51
CA ILE A 75 -10.93 7.08 7.83
C ILE A 75 -11.78 8.18 8.46
N ASP A 76 -11.32 9.43 8.44
CA ASP A 76 -12.05 10.58 8.99
C ASP A 76 -13.33 10.91 8.21
N ALA A 77 -13.35 10.61 6.89
CA ALA A 77 -14.55 10.81 6.06
C ALA A 77 -15.62 9.73 6.29
N ILE A 78 -15.24 8.56 6.75
CA ILE A 78 -16.16 7.43 6.97
C ILE A 78 -16.66 7.37 8.40
N LEU A 79 -15.78 7.54 9.39
CA LEU A 79 -16.08 7.30 10.78
C LEU A 79 -16.77 8.48 11.45
N LEU A 80 -17.74 8.18 12.30
CA LEU A 80 -18.29 9.14 13.25
C LEU A 80 -17.39 9.22 14.50
N PRO A 81 -17.45 10.31 15.30
CA PRO A 81 -16.53 10.50 16.45
C PRO A 81 -16.51 9.39 17.49
N TRP A 82 -17.54 8.57 17.56
CA TRP A 82 -17.64 7.43 18.49
C TRP A 82 -17.36 6.09 17.83
N GLN A 83 -16.88 6.11 16.60
CA GLN A 83 -16.56 4.89 15.82
C GLN A 83 -15.06 4.69 15.70
N GLY A 84 -14.67 3.42 15.51
CA GLY A 84 -13.29 3.00 15.35
C GLY A 84 -13.09 2.10 14.15
N VAL A 85 -11.81 1.95 13.77
CA VAL A 85 -11.37 1.11 12.65
C VAL A 85 -10.72 -0.17 13.18
N ILE A 86 -11.21 -1.33 12.73
CA ILE A 86 -10.57 -2.63 12.98
C ILE A 86 -9.38 -2.74 12.02
N ALA A 87 -8.20 -3.07 12.55
CA ALA A 87 -6.99 -3.21 11.74
C ALA A 87 -6.07 -4.33 12.29
N PRO A 88 -5.22 -4.93 11.43
CA PRO A 88 -4.12 -5.75 11.93
C PRO A 88 -3.22 -4.92 12.86
N ASN A 89 -2.74 -5.54 13.94
CA ASN A 89 -1.78 -4.87 14.84
C ASN A 89 -0.47 -4.47 14.14
N THR A 90 -0.18 -5.07 12.99
CA THR A 90 0.95 -4.76 12.10
C THR A 90 0.58 -3.77 11.00
N GLY A 91 -0.68 -3.35 10.89
CA GLY A 91 -1.18 -2.44 9.87
C GLY A 91 -0.47 -1.08 9.88
N HIS A 92 -0.27 -0.50 8.72
CA HIS A 92 0.50 0.75 8.57
C HIS A 92 -0.06 1.89 9.43
N ILE A 93 -1.39 2.03 9.51
CA ILE A 93 -2.06 3.05 10.32
C ILE A 93 -1.77 2.91 11.81
N ASN A 94 -1.53 1.68 12.29
CA ASN A 94 -1.23 1.41 13.69
C ASN A 94 0.25 1.62 14.03
N MET A 95 1.17 1.29 13.10
CA MET A 95 2.61 1.21 13.39
C MET A 95 3.43 2.39 12.86
N HIS A 96 3.06 2.98 11.71
CA HIS A 96 3.97 3.82 10.93
C HIS A 96 3.38 5.17 10.51
N GLU A 97 2.28 5.63 11.12
CA GLU A 97 1.62 6.90 10.77
C GLU A 97 1.55 7.90 11.92
N ALA A 98 2.37 7.70 12.96
CA ALA A 98 2.54 8.63 14.08
C ALA A 98 1.22 9.04 14.76
N GLY A 99 0.23 8.14 14.83
CA GLY A 99 -1.06 8.38 15.46
C GLY A 99 -1.97 9.33 14.68
N ILE A 100 -1.89 9.35 13.35
CA ILE A 100 -2.72 10.26 12.52
C ILE A 100 -4.21 9.94 12.63
N VAL A 101 -4.58 8.68 12.82
CA VAL A 101 -5.97 8.22 13.01
C VAL A 101 -6.50 8.71 14.35
N GLU A 102 -5.72 8.55 15.42
CA GLU A 102 -6.06 9.02 16.76
C GLU A 102 -6.11 10.55 16.82
N ARG A 103 -5.26 11.23 16.06
CA ARG A 103 -5.31 12.68 15.91
C ARG A 103 -6.62 13.14 15.27
N GLY A 104 -7.19 12.37 14.33
CA GLY A 104 -8.53 12.55 13.76
C GLY A 104 -9.67 12.33 14.77
N GLY A 105 -9.35 11.78 15.95
CA GLY A 105 -10.32 11.49 17.01
C GLY A 105 -10.87 10.07 16.95
N HIS A 106 -10.31 9.19 16.14
CA HIS A 106 -10.76 7.82 15.98
C HIS A 106 -9.81 6.84 16.66
N LYS A 107 -10.35 5.72 17.12
CA LYS A 107 -9.58 4.64 17.75
C LYS A 107 -9.31 3.53 16.74
N ILE A 108 -8.07 3.04 16.74
CA ILE A 108 -7.75 1.77 16.11
C ILE A 108 -8.12 0.65 17.06
N LEU A 109 -8.95 -0.28 16.61
CA LEU A 109 -9.32 -1.52 17.26
C LEU A 109 -8.43 -2.62 16.69
N ASP A 110 -7.17 -2.66 17.14
CA ASP A 110 -6.19 -3.58 16.61
C ASP A 110 -6.43 -5.03 17.06
N THR A 111 -6.07 -5.96 16.20
CA THR A 111 -6.13 -7.39 16.47
C THR A 111 -4.86 -8.09 15.99
N PRO A 112 -4.41 -9.15 16.70
CA PRO A 112 -3.24 -9.91 16.28
C PRO A 112 -3.35 -10.40 14.84
N ALA A 113 -2.31 -10.17 14.07
CA ALA A 113 -2.23 -10.57 12.67
C ALA A 113 -1.35 -11.82 12.50
N VAL A 114 -1.67 -12.64 11.51
CA VAL A 114 -0.83 -13.74 11.04
C VAL A 114 -0.24 -13.33 9.69
N GLU A 115 1.08 -13.21 9.62
CA GLU A 115 1.77 -12.73 8.40
C GLU A 115 1.23 -11.40 7.86
N GLY A 116 0.80 -10.51 8.75
CA GLY A 116 0.23 -9.20 8.40
C GLY A 116 -1.26 -9.22 8.06
N LYS A 117 -1.92 -10.39 8.08
CA LYS A 117 -3.33 -10.53 7.72
C LYS A 117 -4.22 -10.76 8.95
N ILE A 118 -5.42 -10.21 8.90
CA ILE A 118 -6.57 -10.57 9.74
C ILE A 118 -7.60 -11.28 8.87
N ASN A 119 -8.53 -12.01 9.48
CA ASN A 119 -9.55 -12.74 8.76
C ASN A 119 -10.98 -12.36 9.23
N ALA A 120 -11.98 -12.92 8.56
CA ALA A 120 -13.39 -12.66 8.89
C ALA A 120 -13.75 -13.02 10.32
N ALA A 121 -13.15 -14.08 10.90
CA ALA A 121 -13.42 -14.49 12.28
C ALA A 121 -12.85 -13.49 13.30
N ASP A 122 -11.76 -12.79 12.98
CA ASP A 122 -11.22 -11.71 13.83
C ASP A 122 -12.18 -10.52 13.88
N VAL A 123 -12.73 -10.13 12.73
CA VAL A 123 -13.74 -9.07 12.62
C VAL A 123 -14.98 -9.45 13.40
N GLU A 124 -15.49 -10.66 13.16
CA GLU A 124 -16.66 -11.22 13.86
C GLU A 124 -16.49 -11.20 15.38
N ARG A 125 -15.33 -11.64 15.87
CA ARG A 125 -15.00 -11.66 17.30
C ARG A 125 -15.06 -10.26 17.93
N ILE A 126 -14.53 -9.24 17.25
CA ILE A 126 -14.53 -7.85 17.75
C ILE A 126 -15.97 -7.30 17.79
N CYS A 127 -16.74 -7.52 16.73
CA CYS A 127 -18.13 -7.06 16.65
C CYS A 127 -19.01 -7.76 17.68
N SER A 128 -18.94 -9.09 17.78
CA SER A 128 -19.70 -9.87 18.75
C SER A 128 -19.34 -9.51 20.20
N ALA A 129 -18.07 -9.23 20.49
CA ALA A 129 -17.65 -8.77 21.81
C ALA A 129 -18.25 -7.40 22.16
N TRP A 130 -18.28 -6.46 21.20
CA TRP A 130 -18.90 -5.15 21.40
C TRP A 130 -20.43 -5.24 21.53
N GLU A 131 -21.10 -6.00 20.66
CA GLU A 131 -22.55 -6.18 20.70
C GLU A 131 -23.05 -6.87 21.97
N GLY A 132 -22.30 -7.85 22.48
CA GLY A 132 -22.63 -8.62 23.68
C GLY A 132 -22.33 -7.89 24.97
N ASP A 133 -21.65 -6.75 24.96
CA ASP A 133 -21.33 -5.99 26.17
C ASP A 133 -22.51 -5.13 26.61
N GLY A 134 -22.95 -5.32 27.85
CA GLY A 134 -24.09 -4.56 28.45
C GLY A 134 -23.78 -3.06 28.63
N ALA A 135 -22.50 -2.66 28.52
CA ALA A 135 -22.03 -1.27 28.61
C ALA A 135 -21.53 -0.74 27.27
N ARG A 136 -21.90 -1.35 26.13
CA ARG A 136 -21.42 -0.98 24.79
C ARG A 136 -21.61 0.50 24.45
N ASP A 137 -22.62 1.16 25.03
CA ASP A 137 -22.86 2.60 24.83
C ASP A 137 -21.73 3.49 25.41
N HIS A 138 -20.83 2.91 26.22
CA HIS A 138 -19.60 3.54 26.72
C HIS A 138 -18.34 3.13 25.95
N MET A 139 -18.48 2.31 24.91
CA MET A 139 -17.39 1.78 24.12
C MET A 139 -17.34 2.42 22.74
N ILE A 140 -16.18 2.37 22.11
CA ILE A 140 -16.05 2.72 20.69
C ILE A 140 -16.70 1.63 19.85
N ALA A 141 -17.63 2.03 18.97
CA ALA A 141 -18.29 1.11 18.05
C ALA A 141 -17.39 0.80 16.85
N PRO A 142 -17.15 -0.46 16.48
CA PRO A 142 -16.47 -0.78 15.22
C PRO A 142 -17.36 -0.36 14.04
N ALA A 143 -16.76 0.26 13.01
CA ALA A 143 -17.50 0.70 11.83
C ALA A 143 -16.72 0.61 10.52
N LEU A 144 -15.43 0.33 10.59
CA LEU A 144 -14.55 0.22 9.44
C LEU A 144 -13.56 -0.94 9.67
N VAL A 145 -13.27 -1.70 8.62
CA VAL A 145 -12.16 -2.65 8.58
C VAL A 145 -11.11 -2.11 7.62
N TYR A 146 -9.86 -2.02 8.07
CA TYR A 146 -8.70 -1.62 7.28
C TYR A 146 -7.75 -2.80 7.09
N ILE A 147 -7.36 -3.05 5.86
CA ILE A 147 -6.31 -4.01 5.49
C ILE A 147 -5.41 -3.42 4.40
N SER A 148 -4.24 -4.01 4.20
CA SER A 148 -3.31 -3.62 3.12
C SER A 148 -3.16 -4.73 2.08
N GLN A 149 -3.14 -4.38 0.78
CA GLN A 149 -2.90 -5.30 -0.33
C GLN A 149 -1.78 -4.76 -1.25
N PRO A 150 -0.57 -5.38 -1.22
CA PRO A 150 -0.11 -6.41 -0.27
C PRO A 150 0.05 -5.85 1.14
N THR A 151 0.16 -6.75 2.13
CA THR A 151 0.42 -6.36 3.53
C THR A 151 1.81 -5.71 3.68
N GLU A 152 2.08 -5.16 4.86
CA GLU A 152 3.39 -4.58 5.23
C GLU A 152 4.53 -5.61 5.17
N TYR A 153 4.19 -6.89 5.23
CA TYR A 153 5.12 -8.00 5.06
C TYR A 153 5.19 -8.52 3.60
N GLY A 154 4.43 -7.91 2.69
CA GLY A 154 4.39 -8.28 1.27
C GLY A 154 3.60 -9.56 0.98
N THR A 155 2.86 -10.07 1.94
CA THR A 155 1.90 -11.17 1.77
C THR A 155 0.64 -10.67 1.07
N LEU A 156 -0.14 -11.58 0.51
CA LEU A 156 -1.34 -11.26 -0.25
C LEU A 156 -2.58 -11.83 0.42
N TYR A 157 -3.65 -11.05 0.43
CA TYR A 157 -4.99 -11.62 0.58
C TYR A 157 -5.38 -12.30 -0.73
N SER A 158 -5.89 -13.52 -0.66
CA SER A 158 -6.50 -14.20 -1.79
C SER A 158 -7.89 -13.63 -2.09
N LEU A 159 -8.43 -13.95 -3.27
CA LEU A 159 -9.80 -13.58 -3.62
C LEU A 159 -10.80 -14.12 -2.60
N GLU A 160 -10.65 -15.39 -2.18
CA GLU A 160 -11.49 -16.03 -1.17
C GLU A 160 -11.43 -15.29 0.19
N GLU A 161 -10.23 -14.96 0.68
CA GLU A 161 -10.05 -14.20 1.94
C GLU A 161 -10.70 -12.81 1.86
N LEU A 162 -10.62 -12.13 0.71
CA LEU A 162 -11.28 -10.84 0.52
C LEU A 162 -12.80 -10.97 0.42
N GLU A 163 -13.31 -12.03 -0.19
CA GLU A 163 -14.75 -12.32 -0.26
C GLU A 163 -15.32 -12.59 1.14
N GLU A 164 -14.62 -13.35 1.97
CA GLU A 164 -15.01 -13.59 3.37
C GLU A 164 -15.00 -12.30 4.21
N LEU A 165 -13.95 -11.47 4.08
CA LEU A 165 -13.88 -10.16 4.75
C LEU A 165 -14.99 -9.22 4.28
N SER A 166 -15.26 -9.16 2.99
CA SER A 166 -16.35 -8.36 2.43
C SER A 166 -17.71 -8.83 2.94
N ALA A 167 -17.92 -10.14 3.03
CA ALA A 167 -19.17 -10.71 3.51
C ALA A 167 -19.45 -10.34 4.98
N VAL A 168 -18.46 -10.55 5.87
CA VAL A 168 -18.62 -10.18 7.28
C VAL A 168 -18.79 -8.69 7.48
N CYS A 169 -18.10 -7.84 6.69
CA CYS A 169 -18.29 -6.40 6.75
C CYS A 169 -19.72 -6.01 6.39
N ARG A 170 -20.28 -6.57 5.32
CA ARG A 170 -21.69 -6.31 4.92
C ARG A 170 -22.69 -6.81 5.95
N GLU A 171 -22.47 -8.00 6.54
CA GLU A 171 -23.33 -8.58 7.57
C GLU A 171 -23.36 -7.72 8.84
N ARG A 172 -22.22 -7.10 9.19
CA ARG A 172 -22.03 -6.30 10.39
C ARG A 172 -22.18 -4.78 10.16
N ASP A 173 -22.65 -4.35 8.99
CA ASP A 173 -22.75 -2.93 8.59
C ASP A 173 -21.43 -2.15 8.77
N LEU A 174 -20.30 -2.81 8.50
CA LEU A 174 -18.99 -2.21 8.48
C LEU A 174 -18.59 -1.82 7.06
N LYS A 175 -17.75 -0.82 6.93
CA LYS A 175 -17.06 -0.51 5.67
C LYS A 175 -15.77 -1.29 5.55
N LEU A 176 -15.38 -1.68 4.32
CA LEU A 176 -14.09 -2.31 4.04
C LEU A 176 -13.21 -1.35 3.24
N PHE A 177 -12.06 -1.00 3.83
CA PHE A 177 -11.04 -0.15 3.23
C PHE A 177 -9.76 -0.93 2.96
N VAL A 178 -9.27 -0.90 1.70
CA VAL A 178 -8.03 -1.55 1.30
C VAL A 178 -6.96 -0.50 0.96
N ASP A 179 -5.89 -0.52 1.74
CA ASP A 179 -4.65 0.22 1.48
C ASP A 179 -3.86 -0.47 0.36
N GLY A 180 -3.76 0.20 -0.78
CA GLY A 180 -3.06 -0.28 -1.96
C GLY A 180 -1.72 0.41 -2.21
N ALA A 181 -0.99 0.85 -1.17
CA ALA A 181 0.28 1.57 -1.31
C ALA A 181 1.30 0.88 -2.23
N ARG A 182 1.24 -0.45 -2.30
CA ARG A 182 2.09 -1.30 -3.14
C ARG A 182 1.30 -2.15 -4.14
N LEU A 183 0.10 -1.72 -4.50
CA LEU A 183 -0.86 -2.54 -5.26
C LEU A 183 -0.30 -3.03 -6.60
N ALA A 184 0.52 -2.25 -7.31
CA ALA A 184 1.14 -2.69 -8.55
C ALA A 184 2.03 -3.94 -8.37
N TYR A 185 2.67 -4.11 -7.21
CA TYR A 185 3.46 -5.31 -6.92
C TYR A 185 2.60 -6.52 -6.56
N ALA A 186 1.43 -6.30 -5.95
CA ALA A 186 0.44 -7.35 -5.78
C ALA A 186 -0.07 -7.83 -7.14
N LEU A 187 -0.53 -6.90 -7.99
CA LEU A 187 -1.07 -7.21 -9.33
C LEU A 187 -0.05 -7.93 -10.23
N ALA A 188 1.24 -7.62 -10.09
CA ALA A 188 2.32 -8.26 -10.84
C ALA A 188 2.78 -9.61 -10.27
N SER A 189 2.32 -9.99 -9.07
CA SER A 189 2.72 -11.24 -8.44
C SER A 189 2.04 -12.44 -9.11
N PRO A 190 2.79 -13.51 -9.46
CA PRO A 190 2.20 -14.73 -10.00
C PRO A 190 1.32 -15.49 -8.99
N ALA A 191 1.40 -15.15 -7.69
CA ALA A 191 0.58 -15.72 -6.64
C ALA A 191 -0.72 -14.93 -6.40
N ASN A 192 -0.91 -13.81 -7.11
CA ASN A 192 -2.09 -12.97 -6.95
C ASN A 192 -3.24 -13.48 -7.84
N ASP A 193 -4.43 -13.59 -7.26
CA ASP A 193 -5.68 -13.93 -7.92
C ASP A 193 -6.73 -12.80 -7.84
N VAL A 194 -6.34 -11.61 -7.35
CA VAL A 194 -7.21 -10.44 -7.14
C VAL A 194 -6.94 -9.39 -8.20
N THR A 195 -7.98 -8.94 -8.87
CA THR A 195 -7.92 -7.84 -9.85
C THR A 195 -8.41 -6.51 -9.28
N LEU A 196 -8.18 -5.41 -10.01
CA LEU A 196 -8.76 -4.11 -9.66
C LEU A 196 -10.30 -4.14 -9.69
N ALA A 197 -10.90 -4.95 -10.56
CA ALA A 197 -12.35 -5.14 -10.62
C ALA A 197 -12.88 -5.90 -9.39
N ASP A 198 -12.12 -6.86 -8.86
CA ASP A 198 -12.47 -7.55 -7.61
C ASP A 198 -12.40 -6.61 -6.41
N LEU A 199 -11.37 -5.76 -6.32
CA LEU A 199 -11.31 -4.73 -5.28
C LEU A 199 -12.51 -3.79 -5.36
N ALA A 200 -12.88 -3.33 -6.55
CA ALA A 200 -14.06 -2.47 -6.73
C ALA A 200 -15.37 -3.16 -6.36
N ARG A 201 -15.49 -4.48 -6.56
CA ARG A 201 -16.67 -5.27 -6.21
C ARG A 201 -16.79 -5.57 -4.72
N LEU A 202 -15.64 -5.74 -4.05
CA LEU A 202 -15.58 -6.28 -2.68
C LEU A 202 -15.40 -5.22 -1.61
N THR A 203 -14.96 -4.02 -1.95
CA THR A 203 -14.62 -2.98 -0.97
C THR A 203 -15.54 -1.77 -1.08
N ASP A 204 -15.67 -1.02 0.01
CA ASP A 204 -16.34 0.29 0.00
C ASP A 204 -15.39 1.40 -0.47
N VAL A 205 -14.11 1.24 -0.22
CA VAL A 205 -13.06 2.13 -0.68
C VAL A 205 -11.73 1.39 -0.74
N PHE A 206 -10.92 1.70 -1.73
CA PHE A 206 -9.52 1.30 -1.78
C PHE A 206 -8.70 2.41 -2.41
N TYR A 207 -7.38 2.37 -2.26
CA TYR A 207 -6.57 3.26 -3.07
C TYR A 207 -5.50 2.53 -3.88
N ILE A 208 -5.18 3.12 -5.01
CA ILE A 208 -4.17 2.66 -5.96
C ILE A 208 -2.92 3.49 -5.70
N GLY A 209 -1.89 2.87 -5.15
CA GLY A 209 -0.65 3.52 -4.78
C GLY A 209 0.17 3.94 -5.99
N GLY A 210 0.52 5.22 -6.08
CA GLY A 210 1.43 5.74 -7.10
C GLY A 210 2.85 5.96 -6.55
N THR A 211 2.97 6.48 -5.33
CA THR A 211 4.25 6.89 -4.73
C THR A 211 5.33 5.81 -4.78
N LYS A 212 4.99 4.54 -4.54
CA LYS A 212 5.92 3.41 -4.61
C LYS A 212 5.92 2.70 -5.97
N CYS A 213 4.99 3.07 -6.85
CA CYS A 213 4.66 2.36 -8.07
C CYS A 213 4.85 3.24 -9.34
N GLY A 214 5.89 4.06 -9.34
CA GLY A 214 6.34 4.79 -10.53
C GLY A 214 5.90 6.24 -10.66
N SER A 215 5.11 6.80 -9.73
CA SER A 215 4.89 8.24 -9.67
C SER A 215 5.91 8.94 -8.77
N LEU A 216 6.02 10.27 -8.88
CA LEU A 216 6.80 11.07 -7.92
C LEU A 216 6.14 11.08 -6.55
N PHE A 217 4.83 11.14 -6.53
CA PHE A 217 3.98 11.13 -5.35
C PHE A 217 2.52 10.93 -5.79
N GLY A 218 1.70 10.49 -4.87
CA GLY A 218 0.25 10.44 -5.07
C GLY A 218 -0.35 9.05 -5.00
N GLU A 219 -1.61 9.08 -4.59
CA GLU A 219 -2.47 7.91 -4.43
C GLU A 219 -3.82 8.22 -5.08
N ALA A 220 -4.40 7.25 -5.79
CA ALA A 220 -5.75 7.37 -6.35
C ALA A 220 -6.75 6.61 -5.47
N VAL A 221 -7.59 7.32 -4.74
CA VAL A 221 -8.68 6.74 -3.95
C VAL A 221 -9.83 6.42 -4.87
N VAL A 222 -10.31 5.18 -4.84
CA VAL A 222 -11.46 4.70 -5.59
C VAL A 222 -12.58 4.36 -4.62
N ILE A 223 -13.75 4.97 -4.81
CA ILE A 223 -14.99 4.72 -4.08
C ILE A 223 -15.96 4.13 -5.10
N PRO A 224 -16.15 2.79 -5.12
CA PRO A 224 -16.91 2.12 -6.18
C PRO A 224 -18.36 2.57 -6.28
N GLU A 225 -19.02 2.78 -5.15
CA GLU A 225 -20.39 3.30 -5.10
C GLU A 225 -20.36 4.83 -5.03
N ARG A 226 -20.70 5.48 -6.14
CA ARG A 226 -20.72 6.95 -6.26
C ARG A 226 -21.48 7.62 -5.13
N GLY A 227 -20.82 8.57 -4.44
CA GLY A 227 -21.43 9.38 -3.40
C GLY A 227 -21.70 8.66 -2.09
N SER A 228 -21.25 7.41 -1.91
CA SER A 228 -21.41 6.65 -0.65
C SER A 228 -20.64 7.28 0.50
N ILE A 229 -19.50 7.92 0.23
CA ILE A 229 -18.74 8.70 1.23
C ILE A 229 -19.06 10.18 1.00
N ARG A 230 -19.85 10.75 1.91
CA ARG A 230 -20.33 12.14 1.77
C ARG A 230 -19.21 13.13 2.06
N GLN A 231 -19.26 14.29 1.36
CA GLN A 231 -18.35 15.42 1.60
C GLN A 231 -16.84 15.07 1.48
N PHE A 232 -16.49 14.05 0.70
CA PHE A 232 -15.11 13.59 0.60
C PHE A 232 -14.14 14.71 0.15
N VAL A 233 -14.54 15.53 -0.82
CA VAL A 233 -13.74 16.71 -1.25
C VAL A 233 -13.53 17.72 -0.12
N THR A 234 -14.53 17.89 0.76
CA THR A 234 -14.41 18.75 1.95
C THR A 234 -13.39 18.19 2.93
N GLN A 235 -13.41 16.86 3.16
CA GLN A 235 -12.41 16.18 3.98
C GLN A 235 -11.02 16.30 3.36
N MET A 236 -10.87 16.07 2.07
CA MET A 236 -9.60 16.31 1.36
C MET A 236 -9.06 17.72 1.61
N LYS A 237 -9.95 18.74 1.58
CA LYS A 237 -9.56 20.12 1.83
C LYS A 237 -9.07 20.34 3.26
N GLN A 238 -9.76 19.77 4.25
CA GLN A 238 -9.38 19.87 5.67
C GLN A 238 -8.03 19.18 5.95
N HIS A 239 -7.77 18.03 5.32
CA HIS A 239 -6.51 17.28 5.42
C HIS A 239 -5.38 17.86 4.55
N GLY A 240 -5.60 18.98 3.84
CA GLY A 240 -4.60 19.60 2.96
C GLY A 240 -4.29 18.78 1.71
N ALA A 241 -5.14 17.81 1.35
CA ALA A 241 -4.97 16.92 0.19
C ALA A 241 -5.43 17.55 -1.12
N LEU A 242 -6.25 18.59 -1.08
CA LEU A 242 -6.82 19.23 -2.27
C LEU A 242 -5.87 20.32 -2.80
N LEU A 243 -5.03 19.96 -3.76
CA LEU A 243 -4.00 20.84 -4.32
C LEU A 243 -4.58 21.82 -5.34
N ALA A 244 -4.15 23.09 -5.29
CA ALA A 244 -4.51 24.09 -6.30
C ALA A 244 -4.04 23.64 -7.71
N LYS A 245 -2.83 23.03 -7.81
CA LYS A 245 -2.31 22.42 -9.06
C LYS A 245 -2.55 20.91 -9.06
N GLY A 246 -3.79 20.47 -8.79
CA GLY A 246 -4.17 19.06 -8.68
C GLY A 246 -3.91 18.25 -9.96
N ARG A 247 -3.84 18.90 -11.13
CA ARG A 247 -3.46 18.26 -12.39
C ARG A 247 -2.15 17.48 -12.33
N LEU A 248 -1.21 17.90 -11.44
CA LEU A 248 0.06 17.17 -11.27
C LEU A 248 -0.16 15.71 -10.84
N LEU A 249 -1.20 15.45 -10.07
CA LEU A 249 -1.59 14.08 -9.73
C LEU A 249 -2.27 13.38 -10.91
N GLY A 250 -3.21 14.09 -11.60
CA GLY A 250 -3.90 13.56 -12.77
C GLY A 250 -2.95 13.12 -13.88
N VAL A 251 -2.01 13.98 -14.27
CA VAL A 251 -1.00 13.68 -15.30
C VAL A 251 -0.19 12.43 -14.96
N GLN A 252 0.19 12.24 -13.69
CA GLN A 252 0.96 11.07 -13.27
C GLN A 252 0.14 9.77 -13.40
N PHE A 253 -1.12 9.80 -12.92
CA PHE A 253 -1.99 8.63 -13.01
C PHE A 253 -2.46 8.36 -14.45
N GLU A 254 -2.70 9.41 -15.26
CA GLU A 254 -2.94 9.26 -16.70
C GLU A 254 -1.78 8.48 -17.36
N ALA A 255 -0.53 8.93 -17.17
CA ALA A 255 0.65 8.29 -17.73
C ALA A 255 0.88 6.85 -17.22
N LEU A 256 0.49 6.56 -15.97
CA LEU A 256 0.62 5.21 -15.40
C LEU A 256 -0.46 4.26 -15.92
N PHE A 257 -1.68 4.75 -16.20
CA PHE A 257 -2.77 3.89 -16.66
C PHE A 257 -2.88 3.80 -18.17
N GLU A 258 -2.34 4.79 -18.90
CA GLU A 258 -2.25 4.73 -20.35
C GLU A 258 -1.44 3.49 -20.79
N ASP A 259 -1.96 2.76 -21.76
CA ASP A 259 -1.39 1.48 -22.26
C ASP A 259 -1.14 0.41 -21.18
N GLY A 260 -1.80 0.52 -20.02
CA GLY A 260 -1.75 -0.48 -18.96
C GLY A 260 -0.41 -0.57 -18.21
N LEU A 261 0.43 0.49 -18.23
CA LEU A 261 1.73 0.47 -17.56
C LEU A 261 1.62 0.10 -16.08
N TYR A 262 0.61 0.63 -15.36
CA TYR A 262 0.43 0.34 -13.94
C TYR A 262 0.32 -1.16 -13.63
N LEU A 263 -0.31 -1.94 -14.52
CA LEU A 263 -0.54 -3.37 -14.34
C LEU A 263 0.74 -4.22 -14.51
N THR A 264 1.77 -3.64 -15.13
CA THR A 264 3.02 -4.37 -15.44
C THR A 264 4.26 -3.77 -14.77
N ILE A 265 4.18 -2.54 -14.28
CA ILE A 265 5.32 -1.81 -13.70
C ILE A 265 5.95 -2.54 -12.50
N GLY A 266 5.17 -3.35 -11.79
CA GLY A 266 5.64 -4.13 -10.64
C GLY A 266 6.45 -5.38 -11.00
N GLU A 267 6.36 -5.87 -12.24
CA GLU A 267 6.98 -7.15 -12.63
C GLU A 267 8.51 -7.21 -12.42
N PRO A 268 9.30 -6.19 -12.77
CA PRO A 268 10.75 -6.23 -12.54
C PRO A 268 11.09 -6.41 -11.05
N ALA A 269 10.39 -5.70 -10.18
CA ALA A 269 10.60 -5.77 -8.73
C ALA A 269 10.27 -7.17 -8.18
N VAL A 270 9.12 -7.74 -8.56
CA VAL A 270 8.69 -9.07 -8.12
C VAL A 270 9.69 -10.14 -8.57
N LYS A 271 10.15 -10.07 -9.83
CA LYS A 271 11.19 -10.97 -10.38
C LYS A 271 12.52 -10.83 -9.64
N ALA A 272 12.96 -9.60 -9.37
CA ALA A 272 14.17 -9.30 -8.62
C ALA A 272 14.12 -9.86 -7.19
N THR A 273 13.01 -9.61 -6.48
CA THR A 273 12.81 -10.12 -5.11
C THR A 273 12.81 -11.65 -5.06
N ALA A 274 12.18 -12.32 -6.02
CA ALA A 274 12.19 -13.76 -6.09
C ALA A 274 13.61 -14.32 -6.21
N ARG A 275 14.48 -13.71 -7.03
CA ARG A 275 15.89 -14.08 -7.18
C ARG A 275 16.69 -13.84 -5.91
N ILE A 276 16.49 -12.67 -5.28
CA ILE A 276 17.14 -12.32 -4.00
C ILE A 276 16.77 -13.34 -2.92
N ARG A 277 15.50 -13.69 -2.81
CA ARG A 277 14.98 -14.68 -1.84
C ARG A 277 15.61 -16.05 -2.04
N GLU A 278 15.68 -16.52 -3.28
CA GLU A 278 16.33 -17.79 -3.59
C GLU A 278 17.84 -17.77 -3.33
N ALA A 279 18.50 -16.63 -3.58
CA ALA A 279 19.93 -16.49 -3.24
C ALA A 279 20.17 -16.53 -1.72
N LEU A 280 19.32 -15.87 -0.93
CA LEU A 280 19.35 -15.93 0.53
C LEU A 280 19.16 -17.36 1.05
N LYS A 281 18.15 -18.08 0.56
CA LYS A 281 17.91 -19.48 0.93
C LYS A 281 19.12 -20.37 0.60
N ARG A 282 19.70 -20.24 -0.61
CA ARG A 282 20.91 -20.99 -1.01
C ARG A 282 22.11 -20.68 -0.13
N ALA A 283 22.24 -19.45 0.34
CA ALA A 283 23.32 -19.04 1.26
C ALA A 283 23.07 -19.45 2.73
N GLY A 284 21.94 -20.12 3.02
CA GLY A 284 21.60 -20.63 4.34
C GLY A 284 20.95 -19.61 5.27
N TYR A 285 20.47 -18.48 4.75
CA TYR A 285 19.69 -17.51 5.54
C TYR A 285 18.25 -17.98 5.74
N VAL A 286 17.67 -17.64 6.89
CA VAL A 286 16.29 -17.98 7.23
C VAL A 286 15.37 -16.89 6.72
N VAL A 287 14.70 -17.16 5.60
CA VAL A 287 13.59 -16.33 5.11
C VAL A 287 12.36 -16.62 5.96
N THR A 288 11.82 -15.60 6.61
CA THR A 288 10.84 -15.79 7.69
C THR A 288 9.39 -15.78 7.21
N MET A 289 9.13 -15.23 6.02
CA MET A 289 7.79 -15.12 5.46
C MET A 289 7.77 -15.45 3.97
N ASP A 290 6.70 -16.06 3.51
CA ASP A 290 6.48 -16.30 2.08
C ASP A 290 5.79 -15.06 1.46
N SER A 291 6.62 -14.06 1.17
CA SER A 291 6.19 -12.82 0.55
C SER A 291 6.37 -12.89 -0.96
N PRO A 292 5.29 -13.06 -1.75
CA PRO A 292 5.41 -13.24 -3.19
C PRO A 292 5.54 -11.92 -3.98
N THR A 293 5.70 -10.79 -3.31
CA THR A 293 5.76 -9.45 -3.89
C THR A 293 7.18 -8.88 -3.93
N ASN A 294 7.32 -7.58 -3.77
CA ASN A 294 8.59 -6.86 -3.83
C ASN A 294 9.38 -6.79 -2.51
N LEU A 295 8.91 -7.44 -1.46
CA LEU A 295 9.57 -7.46 -0.15
C LEU A 295 10.05 -8.87 0.21
N THR A 296 11.16 -8.96 0.93
CA THR A 296 11.65 -10.20 1.53
C THR A 296 12.14 -9.91 2.93
N PHE A 297 11.82 -10.79 3.86
CA PHE A 297 12.22 -10.69 5.26
C PHE A 297 13.14 -11.85 5.63
N VAL A 298 14.25 -11.53 6.27
CA VAL A 298 15.27 -12.50 6.65
C VAL A 298 15.70 -12.28 8.10
N ALA A 299 15.76 -13.38 8.88
CA ALA A 299 16.28 -13.33 10.24
C ALA A 299 17.81 -13.43 10.23
N LEU A 300 18.48 -12.42 10.77
CA LEU A 300 19.94 -12.31 10.84
C LEU A 300 20.40 -12.30 12.29
N ASP A 301 21.36 -13.16 12.62
CA ASP A 301 22.17 -12.97 13.83
C ASP A 301 23.15 -11.80 13.65
N GLN A 302 23.82 -11.40 14.73
CA GLN A 302 24.76 -10.27 14.71
C GLN A 302 25.84 -10.47 13.62
N ALA A 303 26.40 -11.67 13.51
CA ALA A 303 27.46 -11.96 12.54
C ALA A 303 26.93 -11.98 11.10
N GLY A 304 25.70 -12.45 10.89
CA GLY A 304 25.00 -12.39 9.59
C GLY A 304 24.70 -10.95 9.17
N HIS A 305 24.25 -10.13 10.13
CA HIS A 305 24.01 -8.70 9.92
C HIS A 305 25.29 -7.97 9.50
N GLU A 306 26.39 -8.15 10.26
CA GLU A 306 27.68 -7.53 9.94
C GLU A 306 28.18 -7.94 8.54
N ARG A 307 28.14 -9.23 8.21
CA ARG A 307 28.59 -9.71 6.88
C ARG A 307 27.74 -9.16 5.74
N LEU A 308 26.43 -9.03 5.91
CA LEU A 308 25.53 -8.58 4.84
C LEU A 308 25.56 -7.06 4.69
N SER A 309 25.60 -6.31 5.80
CA SER A 309 25.61 -4.82 5.79
C SER A 309 26.87 -4.22 5.18
N ASP A 310 28.00 -4.95 5.19
CA ASP A 310 29.23 -4.55 4.51
C ASP A 310 29.12 -4.59 2.97
N LYS A 311 28.11 -5.28 2.45
CA LYS A 311 27.99 -5.57 1.01
C LYS A 311 26.76 -4.95 0.36
N VAL A 312 25.67 -4.80 1.12
CA VAL A 312 24.39 -4.27 0.63
C VAL A 312 23.69 -3.48 1.72
N ARG A 313 22.86 -2.50 1.32
CA ARG A 313 22.01 -1.73 2.24
C ARG A 313 20.61 -2.35 2.29
N TYR A 314 20.08 -2.50 3.49
CA TYR A 314 18.73 -2.95 3.78
C TYR A 314 18.24 -2.29 5.08
N SER A 315 16.96 -2.41 5.41
CA SER A 315 16.43 -1.90 6.68
C SER A 315 16.27 -3.01 7.71
N ILE A 316 16.48 -2.70 8.98
CA ILE A 316 16.04 -3.53 10.10
C ILE A 316 14.57 -3.18 10.36
N TRP A 317 13.71 -4.18 10.28
CA TRP A 317 12.28 -4.03 10.51
C TRP A 317 11.96 -4.05 12.00
N GLU A 318 12.49 -5.07 12.68
CA GLU A 318 12.35 -5.24 14.13
C GLU A 318 13.47 -6.11 14.70
N THR A 319 13.59 -6.14 16.01
CA THR A 319 14.41 -7.12 16.72
C THR A 319 13.50 -8.24 17.23
N LEU A 320 13.79 -9.47 16.82
CA LEU A 320 13.04 -10.65 17.21
C LEU A 320 13.25 -10.99 18.70
N PRO A 321 12.32 -11.73 19.36
CA PRO A 321 12.44 -12.09 20.77
C PRO A 321 13.71 -12.87 21.13
N ASP A 322 14.31 -13.59 20.18
CA ASP A 322 15.57 -14.33 20.33
C ASP A 322 16.84 -13.48 20.10
N GLY A 323 16.67 -12.17 19.90
CA GLY A 323 17.75 -11.20 19.71
C GLY A 323 18.27 -11.09 18.27
N ARG A 324 17.72 -11.85 17.33
CA ARG A 324 18.05 -11.69 15.90
C ARG A 324 17.36 -10.44 15.32
N TYR A 325 17.93 -9.91 14.24
CA TYR A 325 17.33 -8.84 13.47
C TYR A 325 16.42 -9.40 12.39
N LEU A 326 15.20 -8.90 12.30
CA LEU A 326 14.37 -9.11 11.11
C LEU A 326 14.74 -8.03 10.09
N ALA A 327 15.53 -8.40 9.10
CA ALA A 327 15.94 -7.51 8.04
C ALA A 327 14.90 -7.52 6.90
N ARG A 328 14.50 -6.33 6.44
CA ARG A 328 13.65 -6.15 5.28
C ARG A 328 14.50 -5.74 4.08
N ILE A 329 14.36 -6.48 3.00
CA ILE A 329 14.96 -6.23 1.69
C ILE A 329 13.83 -5.93 0.73
N GLY A 330 13.80 -4.72 0.18
CA GLY A 330 12.77 -4.26 -0.74
C GLY A 330 13.36 -3.92 -2.11
N THR A 331 12.71 -4.37 -3.16
CA THR A 331 12.98 -3.93 -4.53
C THR A 331 11.90 -2.96 -4.99
N SER A 332 12.21 -2.15 -6.00
CA SER A 332 11.26 -1.25 -6.65
C SER A 332 11.17 -1.54 -8.15
N TRP A 333 10.22 -0.93 -8.81
CA TRP A 333 10.07 -0.94 -10.26
C TRP A 333 11.35 -0.46 -10.98
N ALA A 334 12.19 0.34 -10.30
CA ALA A 334 13.42 0.94 -10.81
C ALA A 334 14.69 0.22 -10.31
N THR A 335 14.58 -0.87 -9.55
CA THR A 335 15.76 -1.59 -9.05
C THR A 335 16.64 -2.07 -10.21
N PRO A 336 17.92 -1.63 -10.29
CA PRO A 336 18.82 -2.00 -11.38
C PRO A 336 19.16 -3.51 -11.35
N GLU A 337 19.23 -4.13 -12.52
CA GLU A 337 19.63 -5.54 -12.65
C GLU A 337 21.05 -5.78 -12.08
N GLU A 338 21.96 -4.83 -12.27
CA GLU A 338 23.32 -4.89 -11.71
C GLU A 338 23.33 -4.97 -10.19
N ASP A 339 22.40 -4.33 -9.49
CA ASP A 339 22.28 -4.37 -8.04
C ASP A 339 21.80 -5.75 -7.57
N VAL A 340 20.84 -6.36 -8.29
CA VAL A 340 20.40 -7.74 -8.02
C VAL A 340 21.54 -8.73 -8.18
N VAL A 341 22.30 -8.62 -9.28
CA VAL A 341 23.49 -9.47 -9.53
C VAL A 341 24.57 -9.24 -8.47
N ALA A 342 24.79 -8.00 -8.05
CA ALA A 342 25.74 -7.66 -6.98
C ALA A 342 25.31 -8.27 -5.65
N PHE A 343 24.01 -8.25 -5.33
CA PHE A 343 23.45 -8.90 -4.15
C PHE A 343 23.68 -10.43 -4.18
N GLU A 344 23.36 -11.07 -5.31
CA GLU A 344 23.59 -12.52 -5.47
C GLU A 344 25.06 -12.90 -5.26
N ARG A 345 25.99 -12.13 -5.84
CA ARG A 345 27.44 -12.33 -5.66
C ARG A 345 27.91 -12.10 -4.23
N ALA A 346 27.30 -11.14 -3.52
CA ALA A 346 27.62 -10.83 -2.13
C ALA A 346 27.34 -12.02 -1.18
N LEU A 347 26.41 -12.91 -1.55
CA LEU A 347 26.03 -14.07 -0.77
C LEU A 347 26.87 -15.32 -1.10
N VAL A 348 27.59 -15.33 -2.22
CA VAL A 348 28.53 -16.43 -2.54
C VAL A 348 29.72 -16.32 -1.62
N ARG A 349 30.03 -17.38 -0.88
CA ARG A 349 31.15 -17.48 0.08
C ARG A 349 32.49 -17.60 -0.62
#